data_14418d8e9527316f13612e6534d54120
#
_entry.id   14418d8e9527316f13612e6534d54120
#
_cell.length_a   1.000
_cell.length_b   1.000
_cell.length_c   1.000
_cell.angle_alpha   90.00
_cell.angle_beta   90.00
_cell.angle_gamma   90.00
#
_symmetry.space_group_name_H-M   'P 1'
#
loop_
_entity.id
_entity.type
_entity.pdbx_description
1 polymer ?
#
loop_
_entity_poly.entity_id
_entity_poly.type
_entity_poly.pdbx_seq_one_letter_code
_entity_poly.pdbx_strand_id
1 'polypeptide(L)'
;MNACIVAVGSEMLTPFRVDTNSLVITERLNQIGYDVRLKAVVADDVDELARVVDGALAWADVIILTGGLGPTEDDITRDAVARVLNLAMDVDEPIVDRIRERFARRGLTMPDINRRQGMVPHGATVIENRNGTAPGLWLERGRTTIVLLPGPPREMTPMLDAVIRDRLTPRTDGRGLFRRVLKITGRTESDVDAAAQPVYSPWTSAAVPISTTILAALGQIELHLTAAASDRAAANATLDAGVRELEAVLGSAVYSTDGRPLEAVVGDMLRERGMTIAVAESCSGGLLASRLTDVPGSSDYVERGVVCYSNRAKTELAGVPESLIAEHGAVSEPVAEALATGIRQRARASVGIGITGIAGPGGGSPEKPVGTVAIAVAVEDLIRVRTFQFLGGRDMVKFQSAQAAMNMLRLLLLKKDAPFWPAKSRD
;
A
#
# COMPACT_ATOMS: atom_id res chain seq x y z
N MET A 1 -14.05 -4.12 -20.67
CA MET A 1 -14.54 -2.72 -20.68
C MET A 1 -13.40 -1.83 -20.20
N ASN A 2 -13.20 -0.66 -20.83
CA ASN A 2 -12.06 0.22 -20.59
C ASN A 2 -12.48 1.40 -19.70
N ALA A 3 -11.64 1.76 -18.75
CA ALA A 3 -11.88 2.88 -17.84
C ALA A 3 -10.76 3.93 -17.92
N CYS A 4 -11.14 5.20 -17.73
CA CYS A 4 -10.27 6.34 -17.51
C CYS A 4 -10.56 6.93 -16.13
N ILE A 5 -9.53 7.28 -15.37
CA ILE A 5 -9.66 7.98 -14.09
C ILE A 5 -8.92 9.32 -14.19
N VAL A 6 -9.57 10.41 -13.78
CA VAL A 6 -8.99 11.74 -13.78
C VAL A 6 -9.13 12.35 -12.39
N ALA A 7 -8.01 12.59 -11.73
CA ALA A 7 -7.94 13.35 -10.50
C ALA A 7 -7.75 14.83 -10.86
N VAL A 8 -8.62 15.69 -10.34
CA VAL A 8 -8.61 17.14 -10.61
C VAL A 8 -8.22 17.89 -9.36
N GLY A 9 -7.18 18.68 -9.45
CA GLY A 9 -6.66 19.52 -8.37
C GLY A 9 -5.20 19.87 -8.58
N SER A 10 -4.89 21.15 -8.64
CA SER A 10 -3.54 21.67 -8.84
C SER A 10 -2.58 21.28 -7.71
N GLU A 11 -3.10 21.06 -6.48
CA GLU A 11 -2.32 20.62 -5.34
C GLU A 11 -1.72 19.23 -5.51
N MET A 12 -2.35 18.37 -6.33
CA MET A 12 -1.88 17.00 -6.59
C MET A 12 -0.70 16.97 -7.58
N LEU A 13 -0.44 18.06 -8.28
CA LEU A 13 0.75 18.25 -9.13
C LEU A 13 1.95 18.75 -8.33
N THR A 14 1.77 19.02 -7.03
CA THR A 14 2.87 19.40 -6.12
C THR A 14 3.50 18.16 -5.49
N PRO A 15 4.77 18.24 -5.00
CA PRO A 15 5.43 17.09 -4.39
C PRO A 15 4.86 16.71 -3.01
N PHE A 16 3.87 17.44 -2.50
CA PHE A 16 3.32 17.28 -1.14
C PHE A 16 2.02 16.49 -1.07
N ARG A 17 1.44 16.14 -2.21
CA ARG A 17 0.18 15.40 -2.31
C ARG A 17 0.30 14.22 -3.25
N VAL A 18 -0.40 13.15 -2.91
CA VAL A 18 -0.48 11.93 -3.73
C VAL A 18 -1.95 11.62 -3.97
N ASP A 19 -2.29 11.31 -5.21
CA ASP A 19 -3.63 10.86 -5.58
C ASP A 19 -3.88 9.42 -5.06
N THR A 20 -4.55 9.33 -3.94
CA THR A 20 -4.98 8.05 -3.35
C THR A 20 -6.36 7.61 -3.85
N ASN A 21 -7.19 8.54 -4.35
CA ASN A 21 -8.52 8.24 -4.86
C ASN A 21 -8.45 7.32 -6.09
N SER A 22 -7.56 7.59 -7.02
CA SER A 22 -7.38 6.76 -8.21
C SER A 22 -7.02 5.31 -7.88
N LEU A 23 -6.35 5.04 -6.76
CA LEU A 23 -6.06 3.68 -6.31
C LEU A 23 -7.35 2.96 -5.89
N VAL A 24 -8.18 3.60 -5.07
CA VAL A 24 -9.46 3.06 -4.62
C VAL A 24 -10.40 2.85 -5.81
N ILE A 25 -10.52 3.83 -6.70
CA ILE A 25 -11.36 3.74 -7.90
C ILE A 25 -10.90 2.58 -8.79
N THR A 26 -9.58 2.44 -9.00
CA THR A 26 -9.01 1.33 -9.78
C THR A 26 -9.40 -0.03 -9.20
N GLU A 27 -9.24 -0.18 -7.89
CA GLU A 27 -9.59 -1.44 -7.21
C GLU A 27 -11.06 -1.80 -7.43
N ARG A 28 -11.97 -0.86 -7.22
CA ARG A 28 -13.42 -1.07 -7.37
C ARG A 28 -13.82 -1.39 -8.81
N LEU A 29 -13.26 -0.67 -9.79
CA LEU A 29 -13.51 -0.90 -11.21
C LEU A 29 -13.01 -2.28 -11.66
N ASN A 30 -11.81 -2.66 -11.24
CA ASN A 30 -11.24 -3.96 -11.58
C ASN A 30 -12.08 -5.12 -11.02
N GLN A 31 -12.63 -4.98 -9.80
CA GLN A 31 -13.48 -6.00 -9.18
C GLN A 31 -14.73 -6.33 -10.02
N ILE A 32 -15.19 -5.40 -10.85
CA ILE A 32 -16.34 -5.57 -11.73
C ILE A 32 -15.97 -5.68 -13.22
N GLY A 33 -14.69 -5.85 -13.55
CA GLY A 33 -14.23 -6.16 -14.91
C GLY A 33 -13.92 -4.97 -15.80
N TYR A 34 -13.82 -3.76 -15.24
CA TYR A 34 -13.26 -2.62 -15.98
C TYR A 34 -11.74 -2.64 -15.90
N ASP A 35 -11.08 -2.52 -17.04
CA ASP A 35 -9.63 -2.37 -17.16
C ASP A 35 -9.28 -0.87 -17.19
N VAL A 36 -8.59 -0.39 -16.16
CA VAL A 36 -8.14 1.01 -16.08
C VAL A 36 -6.95 1.21 -17.00
N ARG A 37 -7.18 1.87 -18.15
CA ARG A 37 -6.16 2.10 -19.19
C ARG A 37 -5.42 3.42 -19.02
N LEU A 38 -6.03 4.40 -18.32
CA LEU A 38 -5.44 5.70 -18.08
C LEU A 38 -5.81 6.21 -16.68
N LYS A 39 -4.81 6.71 -15.98
CA LYS A 39 -4.96 7.57 -14.81
C LYS A 39 -4.25 8.89 -15.12
N ALA A 40 -4.94 9.99 -14.95
CA ALA A 40 -4.40 11.33 -15.14
C ALA A 40 -4.62 12.18 -13.89
N VAL A 41 -3.66 13.05 -13.61
CA VAL A 41 -3.82 14.17 -12.67
C VAL A 41 -3.80 15.45 -13.50
N VAL A 42 -4.82 16.29 -13.34
CA VAL A 42 -5.00 17.52 -14.10
C VAL A 42 -5.13 18.70 -13.15
N ALA A 43 -4.50 19.82 -13.48
CA ALA A 43 -4.65 21.05 -12.74
C ALA A 43 -6.12 21.58 -12.81
N ASP A 44 -6.42 22.57 -11.99
CA ASP A 44 -7.71 23.27 -12.02
C ASP A 44 -7.78 24.22 -13.24
N ASP A 45 -7.59 23.63 -14.43
CA ASP A 45 -7.63 24.28 -15.74
C ASP A 45 -8.67 23.62 -16.63
N VAL A 46 -9.68 24.42 -17.05
CA VAL A 46 -10.83 23.94 -17.83
C VAL A 46 -10.39 23.40 -19.20
N ASP A 47 -9.41 24.02 -19.85
CA ASP A 47 -8.97 23.63 -21.18
C ASP A 47 -8.14 22.33 -21.13
N GLU A 48 -7.31 22.16 -20.11
CA GLU A 48 -6.56 20.93 -19.91
C GLU A 48 -7.49 19.76 -19.57
N LEU A 49 -8.41 19.96 -18.64
CA LEU A 49 -9.37 18.94 -18.25
C LEU A 49 -10.28 18.54 -19.41
N ALA A 50 -10.77 19.54 -20.19
CA ALA A 50 -11.60 19.29 -21.37
C ALA A 50 -10.87 18.43 -22.40
N ARG A 51 -9.59 18.71 -22.68
CA ARG A 51 -8.77 17.89 -23.61
C ARG A 51 -8.63 16.44 -23.16
N VAL A 52 -8.40 16.22 -21.86
CA VAL A 52 -8.26 14.85 -21.30
C VAL A 52 -9.59 14.10 -21.39
N VAL A 53 -10.71 14.74 -21.04
CA VAL A 53 -12.04 14.12 -21.10
C VAL A 53 -12.42 13.80 -22.55
N ASP A 54 -12.25 14.75 -23.48
CA ASP A 54 -12.54 14.55 -24.90
C ASP A 54 -11.74 13.40 -25.50
N GLY A 55 -10.45 13.35 -25.22
CA GLY A 55 -9.58 12.22 -25.63
C GLY A 55 -10.03 10.87 -25.06
N ALA A 56 -10.52 10.84 -23.82
CA ALA A 56 -11.01 9.62 -23.19
C ALA A 56 -12.36 9.14 -23.77
N LEU A 57 -13.22 10.03 -24.23
CA LEU A 57 -14.51 9.71 -24.86
C LEU A 57 -14.36 8.82 -26.10
N ALA A 58 -13.23 8.89 -26.79
CA ALA A 58 -13.00 8.11 -28.01
C ALA A 58 -12.89 6.60 -27.74
N TRP A 59 -12.49 6.18 -26.55
CA TRP A 59 -12.13 4.78 -26.26
C TRP A 59 -12.67 4.23 -24.94
N ALA A 60 -12.96 5.08 -23.94
CA ALA A 60 -13.39 4.64 -22.62
C ALA A 60 -14.87 4.28 -22.59
N ASP A 61 -15.20 3.20 -21.88
CA ASP A 61 -16.59 2.84 -21.56
C ASP A 61 -17.06 3.57 -20.30
N VAL A 62 -16.10 3.90 -19.40
CA VAL A 62 -16.36 4.74 -18.21
C VAL A 62 -15.21 5.74 -17.98
N ILE A 63 -15.57 6.98 -17.65
CA ILE A 63 -14.64 8.03 -17.22
C ILE A 63 -15.06 8.44 -15.81
N ILE A 64 -14.19 8.30 -14.82
CA ILE A 64 -14.43 8.76 -13.45
C ILE A 64 -13.53 9.95 -13.16
N LEU A 65 -14.15 11.10 -12.85
CA LEU A 65 -13.45 12.29 -12.41
C LEU A 65 -13.62 12.44 -10.89
N THR A 66 -12.57 12.83 -10.19
CA THR A 66 -12.61 13.07 -8.73
C THR A 66 -11.92 14.39 -8.39
N GLY A 67 -12.62 15.26 -7.66
CA GLY A 67 -12.19 16.62 -7.33
C GLY A 67 -12.86 17.70 -8.15
N GLY A 68 -12.65 18.97 -7.79
CA GLY A 68 -13.16 20.15 -8.48
C GLY A 68 -14.69 20.29 -8.51
N LEU A 69 -15.40 19.79 -7.47
CA LEU A 69 -16.86 19.87 -7.32
C LEU A 69 -17.31 20.80 -6.17
N GLY A 70 -16.42 21.50 -5.55
CA GLY A 70 -16.71 22.45 -4.48
C GLY A 70 -17.38 23.74 -5.00
N PRO A 71 -17.46 24.77 -4.15
CA PRO A 71 -18.09 26.04 -4.48
C PRO A 71 -17.12 27.10 -5.03
N THR A 72 -15.81 26.87 -4.98
CA THR A 72 -14.79 27.87 -5.29
C THR A 72 -14.56 28.02 -6.80
N GLU A 73 -13.83 29.04 -7.23
CA GLU A 73 -13.63 29.30 -8.66
C GLU A 73 -12.75 28.27 -9.34
N ASP A 74 -11.88 27.64 -8.59
CA ASP A 74 -11.03 26.52 -9.00
C ASP A 74 -11.78 25.17 -9.11
N ASP A 75 -13.03 25.09 -8.65
CA ASP A 75 -13.89 23.92 -8.81
C ASP A 75 -14.51 23.87 -10.21
N ILE A 76 -13.73 23.41 -11.19
CA ILE A 76 -14.02 23.55 -12.63
C ILE A 76 -14.53 22.26 -13.29
N THR A 77 -14.61 21.16 -12.56
CA THR A 77 -14.88 19.84 -13.17
C THR A 77 -16.23 19.77 -13.87
N ARG A 78 -17.28 20.35 -13.29
CA ARG A 78 -18.62 20.42 -13.91
C ARG A 78 -18.61 21.21 -15.21
N ASP A 79 -17.95 22.39 -15.19
CA ASP A 79 -17.89 23.31 -16.32
C ASP A 79 -17.11 22.69 -17.48
N ALA A 80 -15.97 22.04 -17.21
CA ALA A 80 -15.16 21.34 -18.20
C ALA A 80 -15.94 20.20 -18.88
N VAL A 81 -16.62 19.36 -18.10
CA VAL A 81 -17.42 18.25 -18.64
C VAL A 81 -18.63 18.77 -19.42
N ALA A 82 -19.36 19.79 -18.93
CA ALA A 82 -20.47 20.40 -19.65
C ALA A 82 -20.00 20.97 -21.00
N ARG A 83 -18.86 21.63 -21.04
CA ARG A 83 -18.26 22.18 -22.27
C ARG A 83 -17.94 21.08 -23.28
N VAL A 84 -17.27 19.99 -22.86
CA VAL A 84 -16.93 18.87 -23.75
C VAL A 84 -18.18 18.22 -24.34
N LEU A 85 -19.21 18.08 -23.53
CA LEU A 85 -20.47 17.46 -23.95
C LEU A 85 -21.40 18.43 -24.65
N ASN A 86 -21.03 19.72 -24.73
CA ASN A 86 -21.88 20.82 -25.27
C ASN A 86 -23.25 20.89 -24.57
N LEU A 87 -23.24 20.84 -23.23
CA LEU A 87 -24.43 20.88 -22.38
C LEU A 87 -24.57 22.23 -21.68
N ALA A 88 -25.79 22.72 -21.54
CA ALA A 88 -26.12 23.85 -20.68
C ALA A 88 -25.97 23.45 -19.21
N MET A 89 -25.77 24.46 -18.35
CA MET A 89 -25.75 24.28 -16.90
C MET A 89 -27.06 24.75 -16.30
N ASP A 90 -27.75 23.86 -15.60
CA ASP A 90 -29.02 24.17 -14.93
C ASP A 90 -28.81 24.29 -13.42
N VAL A 91 -29.61 25.10 -12.73
CA VAL A 91 -29.60 25.15 -11.27
C VAL A 91 -30.60 24.12 -10.74
N ASP A 92 -30.10 23.14 -10.00
CA ASP A 92 -30.92 22.18 -9.25
C ASP A 92 -31.20 22.74 -7.84
N GLU A 93 -32.38 23.40 -7.69
CA GLU A 93 -32.78 23.99 -6.40
C GLU A 93 -32.85 22.95 -5.25
N PRO A 94 -33.34 21.73 -5.44
CA PRO A 94 -33.25 20.68 -4.45
C PRO A 94 -31.84 20.45 -3.89
N ILE A 95 -30.78 20.56 -4.71
CA ILE A 95 -29.39 20.48 -4.21
C ILE A 95 -29.08 21.70 -3.35
N VAL A 96 -29.41 22.90 -3.82
CA VAL A 96 -29.17 24.14 -3.09
C VAL A 96 -29.89 24.13 -1.73
N ASP A 97 -31.12 23.64 -1.69
CA ASP A 97 -31.90 23.53 -0.44
C ASP A 97 -31.26 22.54 0.55
N ARG A 98 -30.80 21.38 0.09
CA ARG A 98 -30.06 20.42 0.94
C ARG A 98 -28.78 21.03 1.50
N ILE A 99 -28.05 21.81 0.70
CA ILE A 99 -26.84 22.50 1.18
C ILE A 99 -27.22 23.52 2.25
N ARG A 100 -28.26 24.33 2.01
CA ARG A 100 -28.78 25.33 2.96
C ARG A 100 -29.18 24.69 4.29
N GLU A 101 -29.93 23.59 4.25
CA GLU A 101 -30.31 22.83 5.44
C GLU A 101 -29.08 22.30 6.20
N ARG A 102 -28.06 21.84 5.50
CA ARG A 102 -26.83 21.32 6.12
C ARG A 102 -26.05 22.41 6.87
N PHE A 103 -26.03 23.64 6.32
CA PHE A 103 -25.49 24.80 7.02
C PHE A 103 -26.34 25.18 8.24
N ALA A 104 -27.66 25.21 8.07
CA ALA A 104 -28.61 25.55 9.14
C ALA A 104 -28.51 24.59 10.34
N ARG A 105 -28.34 23.26 10.10
CA ARG A 105 -28.12 22.25 11.18
C ARG A 105 -26.88 22.53 12.01
N ARG A 106 -25.93 23.30 11.49
CA ARG A 106 -24.70 23.71 12.19
C ARG A 106 -24.80 25.13 12.78
N GLY A 107 -25.98 25.75 12.71
CA GLY A 107 -26.18 27.13 13.14
C GLY A 107 -25.52 28.17 12.23
N LEU A 108 -25.23 27.80 10.96
CA LEU A 108 -24.54 28.66 10.00
C LEU A 108 -25.50 29.07 8.86
N THR A 109 -25.26 30.25 8.29
CA THR A 109 -25.92 30.69 7.06
C THR A 109 -25.09 30.18 5.87
N MET A 110 -25.75 29.63 4.85
CA MET A 110 -25.08 29.20 3.63
C MET A 110 -24.55 30.41 2.85
N PRO A 111 -23.24 30.53 2.57
CA PRO A 111 -22.70 31.57 1.70
C PRO A 111 -23.25 31.42 0.27
N ASP A 112 -23.46 32.52 -0.43
CA ASP A 112 -24.02 32.53 -1.79
C ASP A 112 -23.17 31.74 -2.79
N ILE A 113 -21.87 31.72 -2.64
CA ILE A 113 -20.96 30.94 -3.48
C ILE A 113 -21.30 29.44 -3.49
N ASN A 114 -21.89 28.91 -2.42
CA ASN A 114 -22.29 27.51 -2.35
C ASN A 114 -23.46 27.16 -3.31
N ARG A 115 -24.18 28.16 -3.84
CA ARG A 115 -25.19 27.94 -4.86
C ARG A 115 -24.59 27.34 -6.14
N ARG A 116 -23.28 27.59 -6.41
CA ARG A 116 -22.56 27.01 -7.52
C ARG A 116 -22.51 25.48 -7.48
N GLN A 117 -22.54 24.88 -6.29
CA GLN A 117 -22.59 23.42 -6.15
C GLN A 117 -23.93 22.81 -6.63
N GLY A 118 -24.98 23.63 -6.78
CA GLY A 118 -26.24 23.26 -7.38
C GLY A 118 -26.28 23.40 -8.90
N MET A 119 -25.20 23.89 -9.54
CA MET A 119 -25.10 23.93 -11.00
C MET A 119 -24.80 22.52 -11.52
N VAL A 120 -25.68 22.01 -12.38
CA VAL A 120 -25.65 20.65 -12.92
C VAL A 120 -25.73 20.69 -14.44
N PRO A 121 -24.87 19.98 -15.18
CA PRO A 121 -25.00 19.84 -16.62
C PRO A 121 -26.39 19.26 -17.00
N HIS A 122 -27.03 19.83 -18.00
CA HIS A 122 -28.34 19.40 -18.44
C HIS A 122 -28.41 17.89 -18.74
N GLY A 123 -29.39 17.20 -18.17
CA GLY A 123 -29.56 15.75 -18.31
C GLY A 123 -28.68 14.91 -17.38
N ALA A 124 -27.84 15.50 -16.55
CA ALA A 124 -27.07 14.74 -15.55
C ALA A 124 -27.99 14.19 -14.47
N THR A 125 -27.71 12.96 -14.03
CA THR A 125 -28.35 12.37 -12.84
C THR A 125 -27.50 12.66 -11.61
N VAL A 126 -28.12 13.20 -10.57
CA VAL A 126 -27.46 13.54 -9.31
C VAL A 126 -27.16 12.26 -8.50
N ILE A 127 -25.95 12.14 -7.99
CA ILE A 127 -25.51 11.13 -7.02
C ILE A 127 -25.47 11.79 -5.65
N GLU A 128 -26.26 11.27 -4.71
CA GLU A 128 -26.36 11.85 -3.37
C GLU A 128 -25.03 11.76 -2.59
N ASN A 129 -24.62 12.90 -2.02
CA ASN A 129 -23.49 12.96 -1.09
C ASN A 129 -24.00 13.11 0.36
N ARG A 130 -23.97 12.02 1.13
CA ARG A 130 -24.41 12.05 2.53
C ARG A 130 -23.38 12.68 3.47
N ASN A 131 -22.11 12.71 3.07
CA ASN A 131 -20.98 13.12 3.91
C ASN A 131 -20.46 14.53 3.60
N GLY A 132 -20.90 15.15 2.51
CA GLY A 132 -20.46 16.47 2.06
C GLY A 132 -21.57 17.32 1.45
N THR A 133 -21.20 18.47 0.87
CA THR A 133 -22.11 19.40 0.19
C THR A 133 -22.09 19.23 -1.32
N ALA A 134 -20.97 18.81 -1.89
CA ALA A 134 -20.82 18.64 -3.34
C ALA A 134 -21.51 17.35 -3.80
N PRO A 135 -22.57 17.41 -4.63
CA PRO A 135 -23.17 16.22 -5.22
C PRO A 135 -22.21 15.58 -6.21
N GLY A 136 -22.31 14.27 -6.39
CA GLY A 136 -21.75 13.62 -7.56
C GLY A 136 -22.71 13.70 -8.74
N LEU A 137 -22.20 13.47 -9.93
CA LEU A 137 -22.98 13.54 -11.16
C LEU A 137 -22.71 12.32 -12.03
N TRP A 138 -23.77 11.87 -12.69
CA TRP A 138 -23.73 10.79 -13.66
C TRP A 138 -24.25 11.31 -15.00
N LEU A 139 -23.45 11.17 -16.04
CA LEU A 139 -23.79 11.55 -17.41
C LEU A 139 -23.50 10.39 -18.36
N GLU A 140 -24.15 10.40 -19.52
CA GLU A 140 -23.92 9.43 -20.59
C GLU A 140 -23.71 10.15 -21.92
N ARG A 141 -22.71 9.70 -22.67
CA ARG A 141 -22.44 10.17 -24.03
C ARG A 141 -22.19 8.97 -24.95
N GLY A 142 -23.18 8.65 -25.78
CA GLY A 142 -23.11 7.43 -26.59
C GLY A 142 -22.95 6.19 -25.70
N ARG A 143 -21.83 5.46 -25.85
CA ARG A 143 -21.52 4.29 -25.02
C ARG A 143 -20.78 4.63 -23.72
N THR A 144 -20.25 5.84 -23.61
CA THR A 144 -19.39 6.22 -22.49
C THR A 144 -20.21 6.78 -21.33
N THR A 145 -19.97 6.28 -20.15
CA THR A 145 -20.46 6.80 -18.88
C THR A 145 -19.45 7.76 -18.29
N ILE A 146 -19.88 8.91 -17.80
CA ILE A 146 -19.04 9.90 -17.13
C ILE A 146 -19.57 10.08 -15.71
N VAL A 147 -18.69 9.89 -14.71
CA VAL A 147 -19.03 9.98 -13.29
C VAL A 147 -18.13 11.05 -12.66
N LEU A 148 -18.76 12.05 -12.03
CA LEU A 148 -18.06 13.07 -11.27
C LEU A 148 -18.26 12.81 -9.79
N LEU A 149 -17.17 12.74 -9.03
CA LEU A 149 -17.17 12.48 -7.59
C LEU A 149 -16.34 13.55 -6.85
N PRO A 150 -16.70 13.89 -5.61
CA PRO A 150 -15.94 14.85 -4.81
C PRO A 150 -14.53 14.34 -4.48
N GLY A 151 -13.61 15.27 -4.22
CA GLY A 151 -12.20 14.94 -3.87
C GLY A 151 -12.01 14.26 -2.50
N PRO A 152 -12.65 14.69 -1.39
CA PRO A 152 -12.41 14.10 -0.09
C PRO A 152 -12.76 12.60 -0.06
N PRO A 153 -11.82 11.67 0.33
CA PRO A 153 -12.06 10.23 0.30
C PRO A 153 -13.29 9.77 1.10
N ARG A 154 -13.58 10.43 2.23
CA ARG A 154 -14.76 10.14 3.07
C ARG A 154 -16.10 10.40 2.36
N GLU A 155 -16.09 11.26 1.33
CA GLU A 155 -17.24 11.59 0.50
C GLU A 155 -17.28 10.71 -0.75
N MET A 156 -16.14 10.64 -1.44
CA MET A 156 -15.95 9.92 -2.69
C MET A 156 -16.22 8.42 -2.55
N THR A 157 -15.64 7.75 -1.55
CA THR A 157 -15.68 6.29 -1.45
C THR A 157 -17.09 5.72 -1.31
N PRO A 158 -17.99 6.22 -0.40
CA PRO A 158 -19.36 5.72 -0.31
C PRO A 158 -20.18 5.96 -1.58
N MET A 159 -19.93 7.10 -2.27
CA MET A 159 -20.62 7.43 -3.53
C MET A 159 -20.13 6.50 -4.65
N LEU A 160 -18.84 6.24 -4.74
CA LEU A 160 -18.26 5.28 -5.66
C LEU A 160 -18.84 3.88 -5.44
N ASP A 161 -18.88 3.40 -4.19
CA ASP A 161 -19.42 2.07 -3.86
C ASP A 161 -20.90 1.95 -4.29
N ALA A 162 -21.69 3.01 -4.14
CA ALA A 162 -23.07 3.03 -4.62
C ALA A 162 -23.14 3.01 -6.16
N VAL A 163 -22.33 3.81 -6.85
CA VAL A 163 -22.23 3.83 -8.32
C VAL A 163 -21.81 2.46 -8.86
N ILE A 164 -20.80 1.85 -8.27
CA ILE A 164 -20.33 0.52 -8.66
C ILE A 164 -21.45 -0.51 -8.52
N ARG A 165 -22.08 -0.60 -7.34
CA ARG A 165 -23.09 -1.59 -7.02
C ARG A 165 -24.34 -1.43 -7.88
N ASP A 166 -24.87 -0.19 -7.94
CA ASP A 166 -26.23 0.05 -8.41
C ASP A 166 -26.28 0.37 -9.92
N ARG A 167 -25.16 0.81 -10.52
CA ARG A 167 -25.14 1.30 -11.90
C ARG A 167 -24.11 0.66 -12.82
N LEU A 168 -22.86 0.44 -12.36
CA LEU A 168 -21.83 -0.11 -13.23
C LEU A 168 -21.84 -1.65 -13.27
N THR A 169 -22.00 -2.32 -12.11
CA THR A 169 -22.05 -3.79 -12.05
C THR A 169 -23.15 -4.39 -12.96
N PRO A 170 -24.37 -3.85 -13.02
CA PRO A 170 -25.42 -4.37 -13.94
C PRO A 170 -25.09 -4.24 -15.43
N ARG A 171 -24.09 -3.43 -15.79
CA ARG A 171 -23.67 -3.21 -17.19
C ARG A 171 -22.52 -4.12 -17.61
N THR A 172 -21.93 -4.84 -16.66
CA THR A 172 -20.84 -5.78 -16.94
C THR A 172 -21.42 -7.16 -17.26
N ASP A 173 -20.74 -7.89 -18.16
CA ASP A 173 -21.11 -9.28 -18.53
C ASP A 173 -20.77 -10.30 -17.41
N GLY A 174 -20.69 -9.82 -16.14
CA GLY A 174 -20.20 -10.61 -15.02
C GLY A 174 -18.70 -10.90 -15.06
N ARG A 175 -17.97 -10.40 -16.06
CA ARG A 175 -16.51 -10.49 -16.10
C ARG A 175 -15.92 -9.64 -14.99
N GLY A 176 -14.99 -10.24 -14.24
CA GLY A 176 -14.20 -9.56 -13.24
C GLY A 176 -12.71 -9.76 -13.50
N LEU A 177 -11.89 -8.84 -13.00
CA LEU A 177 -10.45 -9.03 -12.85
C LEU A 177 -10.19 -9.54 -11.43
N PHE A 178 -9.68 -10.76 -11.37
CA PHE A 178 -9.33 -11.41 -10.09
C PHE A 178 -7.83 -11.36 -9.93
N ARG A 179 -7.36 -11.14 -8.71
CA ARG A 179 -5.94 -10.99 -8.41
C ARG A 179 -5.51 -11.83 -7.23
N ARG A 180 -4.23 -12.27 -7.28
CA ARG A 180 -3.45 -12.74 -6.14
C ARG A 180 -2.14 -11.98 -6.13
N VAL A 181 -1.66 -11.65 -4.95
CA VAL A 181 -0.37 -10.99 -4.78
C VAL A 181 0.48 -11.84 -3.86
N LEU A 182 1.54 -12.41 -4.42
CA LEU A 182 2.56 -13.07 -3.62
C LEU A 182 3.59 -12.02 -3.21
N LYS A 183 3.92 -12.00 -1.94
CA LYS A 183 4.99 -11.15 -1.41
C LYS A 183 6.18 -12.00 -1.00
N ILE A 184 7.35 -11.58 -1.47
CA ILE A 184 8.60 -12.34 -1.38
C ILE A 184 9.64 -11.45 -0.72
N THR A 185 10.49 -12.03 0.11
CA THR A 185 11.60 -11.33 0.76
C THR A 185 12.84 -12.23 0.82
N GLY A 186 14.01 -11.61 0.95
CA GLY A 186 15.29 -12.34 1.09
C GLY A 186 15.88 -12.83 -0.23
N ARG A 187 15.36 -12.45 -1.37
CA ARG A 187 15.87 -12.75 -2.72
C ARG A 187 15.95 -11.48 -3.56
N THR A 188 16.72 -11.50 -4.64
CA THR A 188 16.75 -10.40 -5.63
C THR A 188 15.62 -10.58 -6.65
N GLU A 189 15.23 -9.47 -7.32
CA GLU A 189 14.20 -9.50 -8.37
C GLU A 189 14.55 -10.50 -9.48
N SER A 190 15.79 -10.43 -9.98
CA SER A 190 16.27 -11.31 -11.03
C SER A 190 16.30 -12.78 -10.62
N ASP A 191 16.60 -13.09 -9.37
CA ASP A 191 16.59 -14.46 -8.84
C ASP A 191 15.14 -14.98 -8.70
N VAL A 192 14.22 -14.14 -8.27
CA VAL A 192 12.78 -14.48 -8.23
C VAL A 192 12.25 -14.71 -9.64
N ASP A 193 12.56 -13.82 -10.59
CA ASP A 193 12.09 -13.95 -11.96
C ASP A 193 12.66 -15.20 -12.64
N ALA A 194 13.95 -15.46 -12.51
CA ALA A 194 14.59 -16.67 -13.05
C ALA A 194 13.94 -17.97 -12.54
N ALA A 195 13.49 -17.99 -11.28
CA ALA A 195 12.82 -19.15 -10.71
C ALA A 195 11.33 -19.23 -11.09
N ALA A 196 10.64 -18.10 -11.20
CA ALA A 196 9.20 -18.03 -11.40
C ALA A 196 8.80 -18.04 -12.90
N GLN A 197 9.62 -17.43 -13.77
CA GLN A 197 9.33 -17.26 -15.20
C GLN A 197 9.02 -18.57 -15.94
N PRO A 198 9.74 -19.68 -15.74
CA PRO A 198 9.38 -20.96 -16.37
C PRO A 198 8.01 -21.48 -15.95
N VAL A 199 7.54 -21.11 -14.74
CA VAL A 199 6.25 -21.52 -14.20
C VAL A 199 5.11 -20.68 -14.80
N TYR A 200 5.24 -19.36 -14.81
CA TYR A 200 4.14 -18.48 -15.21
C TYR A 200 4.05 -18.23 -16.73
N SER A 201 5.13 -18.43 -17.49
CA SER A 201 5.11 -18.17 -18.95
C SER A 201 4.04 -18.94 -19.71
N PRO A 202 3.75 -20.23 -19.41
CA PRO A 202 2.69 -20.97 -20.10
C PRO A 202 1.27 -20.47 -19.79
N TRP A 203 1.06 -19.75 -18.69
CA TRP A 203 -0.28 -19.37 -18.23
C TRP A 203 -1.00 -18.39 -19.14
N THR A 204 -0.28 -17.63 -19.96
CA THR A 204 -0.87 -16.70 -20.93
C THR A 204 -1.69 -17.41 -22.01
N SER A 205 -1.43 -18.70 -22.24
CA SER A 205 -2.12 -19.56 -23.23
C SER A 205 -3.11 -20.53 -22.58
N ALA A 206 -3.36 -20.43 -21.28
CA ALA A 206 -4.30 -21.30 -20.57
C ALA A 206 -5.77 -20.97 -20.89
N ALA A 207 -6.70 -21.87 -20.55
CA ALA A 207 -8.14 -21.65 -20.75
C ALA A 207 -8.66 -20.42 -20.01
N VAL A 208 -8.13 -20.14 -18.82
CA VAL A 208 -8.26 -18.87 -18.09
C VAL A 208 -6.85 -18.26 -18.02
N PRO A 209 -6.51 -17.33 -18.93
CA PRO A 209 -5.18 -16.75 -18.97
C PRO A 209 -4.85 -15.97 -17.69
N ILE A 210 -3.63 -16.15 -17.18
CA ILE A 210 -3.10 -15.35 -16.10
C ILE A 210 -2.00 -14.44 -16.66
N SER A 211 -2.12 -13.15 -16.42
CA SER A 211 -1.02 -12.20 -16.59
C SER A 211 -0.25 -12.05 -15.27
N THR A 212 1.08 -12.05 -15.36
CA THR A 212 1.97 -11.92 -14.20
C THR A 212 2.78 -10.63 -14.32
N THR A 213 2.87 -9.88 -13.22
CA THR A 213 3.72 -8.69 -13.12
C THR A 213 4.62 -8.83 -11.91
N ILE A 214 5.92 -8.54 -12.08
CA ILE A 214 6.89 -8.48 -11.00
C ILE A 214 7.14 -7.02 -10.66
N LEU A 215 7.07 -6.69 -9.37
CA LEU A 215 7.35 -5.37 -8.86
C LEU A 215 8.38 -5.46 -7.73
N ALA A 216 9.52 -4.81 -7.92
CA ALA A 216 10.50 -4.65 -6.85
C ALA A 216 10.11 -3.45 -5.97
N ALA A 217 9.96 -3.70 -4.69
CA ALA A 217 9.80 -2.69 -3.66
C ALA A 217 10.93 -2.82 -2.62
N LEU A 218 11.09 -1.83 -1.76
CA LEU A 218 12.16 -1.82 -0.75
C LEU A 218 12.15 -3.10 0.10
N GLY A 219 13.20 -3.94 -0.04
CA GLY A 219 13.37 -5.16 0.74
C GLY A 219 12.35 -6.27 0.50
N GLN A 220 11.50 -6.13 -0.53
CA GLN A 220 10.51 -7.12 -0.92
C GLN A 220 10.27 -7.12 -2.43
N ILE A 221 9.70 -8.20 -2.93
CA ILE A 221 9.28 -8.35 -4.32
C ILE A 221 7.83 -8.80 -4.30
N GLU A 222 7.04 -8.27 -5.21
CA GLU A 222 5.64 -8.64 -5.38
C GLU A 222 5.43 -9.29 -6.74
N LEU A 223 4.79 -10.46 -6.75
CA LEU A 223 4.27 -11.10 -7.95
C LEU A 223 2.75 -10.91 -7.96
N HIS A 224 2.27 -10.14 -8.92
CA HIS A 224 0.85 -9.90 -9.14
C HIS A 224 0.33 -10.83 -10.22
N LEU A 225 -0.54 -11.74 -9.86
CA LEU A 225 -1.26 -12.64 -10.76
C LEU A 225 -2.64 -12.04 -11.04
N THR A 226 -2.99 -11.86 -12.31
CA THR A 226 -4.29 -11.30 -12.70
C THR A 226 -4.95 -12.20 -13.73
N ALA A 227 -6.19 -12.62 -13.47
CA ALA A 227 -7.03 -13.37 -14.39
C ALA A 227 -8.33 -12.60 -14.66
N ALA A 228 -8.73 -12.53 -15.94
CA ALA A 228 -10.00 -11.97 -16.37
C ALA A 228 -10.96 -13.13 -16.73
N ALA A 229 -12.09 -13.24 -16.04
CA ALA A 229 -13.08 -14.29 -16.32
C ALA A 229 -14.50 -13.83 -15.93
N SER A 230 -15.49 -14.44 -16.53
CA SER A 230 -16.90 -14.31 -16.15
C SER A 230 -17.28 -15.26 -15.00
N ASP A 231 -16.58 -16.39 -14.88
CA ASP A 231 -16.73 -17.31 -13.77
C ASP A 231 -15.69 -17.02 -12.69
N ARG A 232 -16.17 -16.43 -11.59
CA ARG A 232 -15.36 -16.12 -10.41
C ARG A 232 -14.71 -17.35 -9.78
N ALA A 233 -15.45 -18.46 -9.73
CA ALA A 233 -14.96 -19.68 -9.11
C ALA A 233 -13.81 -20.29 -9.94
N ALA A 234 -13.98 -20.34 -11.27
CA ALA A 234 -12.93 -20.80 -12.18
C ALA A 234 -11.69 -19.90 -12.12
N ALA A 235 -11.85 -18.57 -12.12
CA ALA A 235 -10.76 -17.63 -12.00
C ALA A 235 -9.98 -17.82 -10.67
N ASN A 236 -10.68 -17.90 -9.57
CA ASN A 236 -10.04 -18.11 -8.26
C ASN A 236 -9.31 -19.45 -8.21
N ALA A 237 -9.93 -20.54 -8.69
CA ALA A 237 -9.29 -21.86 -8.73
C ALA A 237 -7.99 -21.86 -9.55
N THR A 238 -8.00 -21.18 -10.69
CA THR A 238 -6.82 -21.04 -11.56
C THR A 238 -5.74 -20.22 -10.90
N LEU A 239 -6.09 -19.08 -10.30
CA LEU A 239 -5.14 -18.24 -9.57
C LEU A 239 -4.54 -18.96 -8.37
N ASP A 240 -5.36 -19.69 -7.60
CA ASP A 240 -4.90 -20.44 -6.43
C ASP A 240 -3.99 -21.62 -6.82
N ALA A 241 -4.21 -22.22 -8.00
CA ALA A 241 -3.29 -23.19 -8.57
C ALA A 241 -1.94 -22.54 -8.93
N GLY A 242 -1.96 -21.40 -9.61
CA GLY A 242 -0.74 -20.65 -9.94
C GLY A 242 0.03 -20.21 -8.70
N VAL A 243 -0.66 -19.79 -7.62
CA VAL A 243 -0.03 -19.50 -6.34
C VAL A 243 0.73 -20.71 -5.81
N ARG A 244 0.12 -21.90 -5.78
CA ARG A 244 0.77 -23.14 -5.30
C ARG A 244 1.99 -23.53 -6.14
N GLU A 245 1.91 -23.37 -7.45
CA GLU A 245 3.04 -23.66 -8.35
C GLU A 245 4.23 -22.71 -8.06
N LEU A 246 3.97 -21.42 -7.86
CA LEU A 246 5.00 -20.45 -7.50
C LEU A 246 5.57 -20.68 -6.10
N GLU A 247 4.74 -21.04 -5.11
CA GLU A 247 5.21 -21.40 -3.78
C GLU A 247 6.13 -22.61 -3.81
N ALA A 248 5.89 -23.58 -4.69
CA ALA A 248 6.73 -24.78 -4.85
C ALA A 248 8.17 -24.43 -5.27
N VAL A 249 8.34 -23.43 -6.14
CA VAL A 249 9.68 -23.04 -6.66
C VAL A 249 10.33 -21.92 -5.84
N LEU A 250 9.54 -21.04 -5.21
CA LEU A 250 10.07 -19.93 -4.41
C LEU A 250 10.21 -20.28 -2.92
N GLY A 251 9.50 -21.29 -2.46
CA GLY A 251 9.59 -21.85 -1.12
C GLY A 251 9.37 -20.84 -0.01
N SER A 252 10.23 -20.89 1.02
CA SER A 252 10.11 -20.00 2.18
C SER A 252 10.43 -18.53 1.92
N ALA A 253 10.86 -18.16 0.72
CA ALA A 253 10.99 -16.76 0.34
C ALA A 253 9.60 -16.06 0.22
N VAL A 254 8.56 -16.80 -0.18
CA VAL A 254 7.18 -16.31 -0.13
C VAL A 254 6.72 -16.18 1.33
N TYR A 255 6.33 -14.99 1.74
CA TYR A 255 5.84 -14.76 3.09
C TYR A 255 4.33 -14.47 3.14
N SER A 256 3.74 -14.08 2.01
CA SER A 256 2.30 -13.84 1.89
C SER A 256 1.84 -14.23 0.48
N THR A 257 0.65 -14.82 0.37
CA THR A 257 -0.03 -15.19 -0.88
C THR A 257 -1.30 -14.38 -1.13
N ASP A 258 -1.65 -13.52 -0.19
CA ASP A 258 -2.85 -12.67 -0.18
C ASP A 258 -2.51 -11.17 -0.15
N GLY A 259 -1.22 -10.81 -0.30
CA GLY A 259 -0.74 -9.44 -0.35
C GLY A 259 -0.56 -8.76 1.01
N ARG A 260 -0.75 -9.47 2.13
CA ARG A 260 -0.57 -8.89 3.46
C ARG A 260 0.91 -8.52 3.72
N PRO A 261 1.18 -7.43 4.47
CA PRO A 261 2.53 -7.04 4.83
C PRO A 261 3.15 -8.01 5.84
N LEU A 262 4.49 -8.02 5.91
CA LEU A 262 5.24 -8.99 6.73
C LEU A 262 4.94 -8.85 8.22
N GLU A 263 4.74 -7.64 8.71
CA GLU A 263 4.35 -7.37 10.10
C GLU A 263 3.01 -8.01 10.48
N ALA A 264 2.04 -8.05 9.55
CA ALA A 264 0.78 -8.73 9.79
C ALA A 264 0.95 -10.25 9.85
N VAL A 265 1.75 -10.82 8.95
CA VAL A 265 2.08 -12.26 8.95
C VAL A 265 2.80 -12.66 10.24
N VAL A 266 3.80 -11.88 10.66
CA VAL A 266 4.54 -12.13 11.91
C VAL A 266 3.63 -11.96 13.13
N GLY A 267 2.77 -10.94 13.13
CA GLY A 267 1.79 -10.71 14.19
C GLY A 267 0.85 -11.90 14.39
N ASP A 268 0.31 -12.45 13.30
CA ASP A 268 -0.54 -13.65 13.36
C ASP A 268 0.24 -14.86 13.88
N MET A 269 1.47 -15.08 13.41
CA MET A 269 2.31 -16.18 13.87
C MET A 269 2.60 -16.11 15.38
N LEU A 270 2.81 -14.90 15.92
CA LEU A 270 3.02 -14.68 17.35
C LEU A 270 1.72 -14.93 18.13
N ARG A 271 0.60 -14.38 17.65
CA ARG A 271 -0.70 -14.52 18.29
C ARG A 271 -1.16 -15.98 18.34
N GLU A 272 -1.03 -16.73 17.25
CA GLU A 272 -1.36 -18.16 17.17
C GLU A 272 -0.56 -19.03 18.15
N ARG A 273 0.64 -18.58 18.52
CA ARG A 273 1.53 -19.29 19.46
C ARG A 273 1.46 -18.76 20.90
N GLY A 274 0.64 -17.73 21.14
CA GLY A 274 0.60 -17.06 22.43
C GLY A 274 1.94 -16.43 22.85
N MET A 275 2.76 -16.00 21.86
CA MET A 275 4.09 -15.46 22.07
C MET A 275 4.08 -13.94 22.10
N THR A 276 4.89 -13.35 22.98
CA THR A 276 5.12 -11.90 23.04
C THR A 276 6.49 -11.52 22.49
N ILE A 277 6.62 -10.29 21.99
CA ILE A 277 7.85 -9.77 21.40
C ILE A 277 8.29 -8.47 22.08
N ALA A 278 9.60 -8.36 22.29
CA ALA A 278 10.26 -7.11 22.67
C ALA A 278 11.40 -6.80 21.70
N VAL A 279 11.59 -5.53 21.37
CA VAL A 279 12.60 -5.09 20.39
C VAL A 279 13.50 -4.00 20.95
N ALA A 280 14.82 -4.11 20.66
CA ALA A 280 15.84 -3.11 20.98
C ALA A 280 16.50 -2.62 19.69
N GLU A 281 16.18 -1.39 19.29
CA GLU A 281 16.57 -0.81 18.02
C GLU A 281 17.62 0.28 18.17
N SER A 282 18.61 0.30 17.29
CA SER A 282 19.57 1.39 17.19
C SER A 282 19.41 2.12 15.86
N CYS A 283 20.03 1.68 14.79
CA CYS A 283 20.02 2.36 13.50
C CYS A 283 18.64 2.43 12.82
N SER A 284 17.74 1.50 13.09
CA SER A 284 16.35 1.49 12.60
C SER A 284 15.47 2.53 13.29
N GLY A 285 15.85 2.99 14.51
CA GLY A 285 15.26 4.14 15.18
C GLY A 285 13.77 3.99 15.52
N GLY A 286 13.33 2.80 15.92
CA GLY A 286 11.96 2.49 16.28
C GLY A 286 11.07 2.01 15.13
N LEU A 287 11.62 1.87 13.92
CA LEU A 287 10.81 1.48 12.75
C LEU A 287 10.26 0.05 12.84
N LEU A 288 11.01 -0.89 13.44
CA LEU A 288 10.53 -2.25 13.66
C LEU A 288 9.33 -2.24 14.64
N ALA A 289 9.48 -1.53 15.76
CA ALA A 289 8.40 -1.39 16.74
C ALA A 289 7.16 -0.70 16.12
N SER A 290 7.36 0.37 15.34
CA SER A 290 6.30 1.06 14.61
C SER A 290 5.53 0.10 13.70
N ARG A 291 6.22 -0.63 12.83
CA ARG A 291 5.59 -1.58 11.90
C ARG A 291 4.83 -2.69 12.62
N LEU A 292 5.37 -3.24 13.71
CA LEU A 292 4.68 -4.26 14.50
C LEU A 292 3.40 -3.72 15.14
N THR A 293 3.38 -2.44 15.52
CA THR A 293 2.22 -1.77 16.13
C THR A 293 1.24 -1.18 15.12
N ASP A 294 1.58 -1.09 13.83
CA ASP A 294 0.66 -0.70 12.77
C ASP A 294 -0.45 -1.75 12.53
N VAL A 295 -0.26 -2.98 13.04
CA VAL A 295 -1.23 -4.06 12.92
C VAL A 295 -2.28 -3.94 14.02
N PRO A 296 -3.59 -3.82 13.70
CA PRO A 296 -4.65 -3.82 14.69
C PRO A 296 -4.61 -5.07 15.59
N GLY A 297 -4.73 -4.86 16.91
CA GLY A 297 -4.61 -5.93 17.90
C GLY A 297 -3.17 -6.32 18.23
N SER A 298 -2.18 -5.50 17.88
CA SER A 298 -0.76 -5.72 18.21
C SER A 298 -0.47 -5.76 19.70
N SER A 299 -1.34 -5.19 20.54
CA SER A 299 -1.27 -5.28 22.00
C SER A 299 -1.27 -6.71 22.55
N ASP A 300 -1.75 -7.67 21.77
CA ASP A 300 -1.77 -9.08 22.17
C ASP A 300 -0.37 -9.71 22.16
N TYR A 301 0.56 -9.15 21.38
CA TYR A 301 1.90 -9.71 21.22
C TYR A 301 3.05 -8.71 21.40
N VAL A 302 2.86 -7.41 21.20
CA VAL A 302 3.92 -6.41 21.41
C VAL A 302 4.00 -6.04 22.88
N GLU A 303 5.05 -6.48 23.55
CA GLU A 303 5.28 -6.15 24.97
C GLU A 303 6.06 -4.83 25.12
N ARG A 304 7.13 -4.65 24.30
CA ARG A 304 8.02 -3.49 24.45
C ARG A 304 8.83 -3.20 23.20
N GLY A 305 9.00 -1.92 22.89
CA GLY A 305 9.97 -1.43 21.92
C GLY A 305 10.84 -0.33 22.54
N VAL A 306 12.17 -0.43 22.44
CA VAL A 306 13.10 0.60 22.93
C VAL A 306 14.06 1.02 21.84
N VAL A 307 14.37 2.33 21.79
CA VAL A 307 15.40 2.88 20.91
C VAL A 307 16.69 3.08 21.68
N CYS A 308 17.64 2.14 21.53
CA CYS A 308 18.95 2.14 22.18
C CYS A 308 19.99 2.83 21.29
N TYR A 309 19.84 4.14 21.03
CA TYR A 309 20.64 4.82 20.01
C TYR A 309 22.11 5.05 20.41
N SER A 310 22.38 5.43 21.67
CA SER A 310 23.73 5.58 22.21
C SER A 310 24.25 4.28 22.86
N ASN A 311 25.54 4.17 23.07
CA ASN A 311 26.13 3.05 23.80
C ASN A 311 25.59 2.96 25.23
N ARG A 312 25.46 4.11 25.92
CA ARG A 312 24.83 4.17 27.25
C ARG A 312 23.40 3.63 27.22
N ALA A 313 22.58 4.01 26.24
CA ALA A 313 21.22 3.49 26.12
C ALA A 313 21.19 1.97 25.87
N LYS A 314 22.15 1.40 25.15
CA LYS A 314 22.27 -0.05 24.97
C LYS A 314 22.48 -0.76 26.31
N THR A 315 23.35 -0.20 27.15
CA THR A 315 23.61 -0.73 28.50
C THR A 315 22.41 -0.56 29.43
N GLU A 316 21.87 0.65 29.51
CA GLU A 316 20.78 0.98 30.46
C GLU A 316 19.46 0.27 30.10
N LEU A 317 19.06 0.29 28.83
CA LEU A 317 17.73 -0.18 28.40
C LEU A 317 17.72 -1.67 28.06
N ALA A 318 18.77 -2.19 27.42
CA ALA A 318 18.83 -3.58 27.00
C ALA A 318 19.85 -4.44 27.78
N GLY A 319 20.65 -3.85 28.68
CA GLY A 319 21.60 -4.59 29.52
C GLY A 319 22.84 -5.06 28.76
N VAL A 320 23.19 -4.43 27.66
CA VAL A 320 24.44 -4.76 26.94
C VAL A 320 25.66 -4.38 27.81
N PRO A 321 26.59 -5.30 28.08
CA PRO A 321 27.79 -4.97 28.86
C PRO A 321 28.65 -3.92 28.16
N GLU A 322 29.11 -2.91 28.89
CA GLU A 322 30.02 -1.88 28.35
C GLU A 322 31.33 -2.49 27.81
N SER A 323 31.85 -3.51 28.47
CA SER A 323 33.03 -4.27 28.02
C SER A 323 32.82 -4.90 26.64
N LEU A 324 31.62 -5.44 26.37
CA LEU A 324 31.29 -6.05 25.08
C LEU A 324 31.28 -5.00 23.96
N ILE A 325 30.76 -3.80 24.25
CA ILE A 325 30.76 -2.69 23.30
C ILE A 325 32.19 -2.19 23.05
N ALA A 326 33.02 -2.12 24.10
CA ALA A 326 34.43 -1.70 23.99
C ALA A 326 35.26 -2.67 23.15
N GLU A 327 35.03 -3.98 23.33
CA GLU A 327 35.78 -5.03 22.64
C GLU A 327 35.40 -5.19 21.16
N HIS A 328 34.10 -5.24 20.86
CA HIS A 328 33.58 -5.58 19.52
C HIS A 328 33.05 -4.38 18.71
N GLY A 329 32.93 -3.22 19.36
CA GLY A 329 32.27 -2.06 18.82
C GLY A 329 30.76 -2.19 18.83
N ALA A 330 30.04 -1.04 18.80
CA ALA A 330 28.59 -1.00 18.91
C ALA A 330 27.85 -1.70 17.75
N VAL A 331 28.49 -1.77 16.57
CA VAL A 331 27.94 -2.45 15.37
C VAL A 331 28.66 -3.77 15.20
N SER A 332 28.14 -4.81 15.81
CA SER A 332 28.71 -6.16 15.80
C SER A 332 27.64 -7.21 16.15
N GLU A 333 27.86 -8.43 15.74
CA GLU A 333 27.00 -9.58 16.07
C GLU A 333 26.86 -9.81 17.58
N PRO A 334 27.95 -9.78 18.38
CA PRO A 334 27.84 -9.95 19.84
C PRO A 334 26.96 -8.87 20.50
N VAL A 335 27.05 -7.61 20.04
CA VAL A 335 26.20 -6.53 20.57
C VAL A 335 24.75 -6.68 20.11
N ALA A 336 24.48 -7.13 18.87
CA ALA A 336 23.12 -7.42 18.42
C ALA A 336 22.48 -8.55 19.24
N GLU A 337 23.26 -9.62 19.52
CA GLU A 337 22.84 -10.74 20.37
C GLU A 337 22.51 -10.28 21.79
N ALA A 338 23.40 -9.47 22.38
CA ALA A 338 23.19 -8.94 23.72
C ALA A 338 21.94 -8.00 23.77
N LEU A 339 21.68 -7.22 22.73
CA LEU A 339 20.46 -6.42 22.61
C LEU A 339 19.21 -7.30 22.59
N ALA A 340 19.20 -8.36 21.75
CA ALA A 340 18.05 -9.26 21.61
C ALA A 340 17.76 -10.02 22.91
N THR A 341 18.79 -10.63 23.51
CA THR A 341 18.63 -11.40 24.74
C THR A 341 18.30 -10.51 25.94
N GLY A 342 18.96 -9.37 26.05
CA GLY A 342 18.76 -8.44 27.16
C GLY A 342 17.37 -7.81 27.14
N ILE A 343 16.87 -7.39 25.98
CA ILE A 343 15.50 -6.82 25.91
C ILE A 343 14.44 -7.90 26.16
N ARG A 344 14.64 -9.12 25.65
CA ARG A 344 13.74 -10.25 25.89
C ARG A 344 13.60 -10.54 27.40
N GLN A 345 14.71 -10.61 28.10
CA GLN A 345 14.74 -10.88 29.55
C GLN A 345 14.09 -9.75 30.35
N ARG A 346 14.43 -8.49 30.05
CA ARG A 346 13.89 -7.32 30.74
C ARG A 346 12.39 -7.11 30.53
N ALA A 347 11.89 -7.48 29.36
CA ALA A 347 10.48 -7.45 29.02
C ALA A 347 9.72 -8.71 29.45
N ARG A 348 10.44 -9.80 29.85
CA ARG A 348 9.86 -11.12 30.06
C ARG A 348 9.07 -11.63 28.82
N ALA A 349 9.55 -11.24 27.63
CA ALA A 349 8.91 -11.62 26.38
C ALA A 349 9.40 -12.99 25.88
N SER A 350 8.60 -13.64 25.05
CA SER A 350 8.97 -14.91 24.39
C SER A 350 10.05 -14.68 23.33
N VAL A 351 9.98 -13.53 22.64
CA VAL A 351 10.88 -13.14 21.54
C VAL A 351 11.59 -11.84 21.88
N GLY A 352 12.89 -11.78 21.59
CA GLY A 352 13.69 -10.55 21.62
C GLY A 352 14.35 -10.31 20.27
N ILE A 353 14.29 -9.08 19.76
CA ILE A 353 15.02 -8.65 18.57
C ILE A 353 15.97 -7.52 18.91
N GLY A 354 17.25 -7.64 18.47
CA GLY A 354 18.26 -6.61 18.59
C GLY A 354 18.75 -6.16 17.21
N ILE A 355 18.76 -4.84 16.96
CA ILE A 355 19.24 -4.25 15.71
C ILE A 355 20.27 -3.19 16.02
N THR A 356 21.48 -3.33 15.47
CA THR A 356 22.52 -2.31 15.53
C THR A 356 23.23 -2.18 14.19
N GLY A 357 23.56 -0.96 13.75
CA GLY A 357 24.12 -0.77 12.41
C GLY A 357 24.46 0.69 12.07
N ILE A 358 24.91 0.86 10.84
CA ILE A 358 25.31 2.15 10.24
C ILE A 358 24.35 2.46 9.09
N ALA A 359 23.34 3.30 9.37
CA ALA A 359 22.34 3.65 8.37
C ALA A 359 22.79 4.75 7.39
N GLY A 360 23.88 5.46 7.71
CA GLY A 360 24.40 6.52 6.85
C GLY A 360 23.74 7.90 7.05
N PRO A 361 24.14 8.93 6.25
CA PRO A 361 25.16 8.84 5.20
C PRO A 361 26.61 8.75 5.72
N GLY A 362 26.85 9.14 6.97
CA GLY A 362 28.16 9.05 7.64
C GLY A 362 28.30 7.84 8.57
N GLY A 363 29.47 7.72 9.24
CA GLY A 363 29.72 6.72 10.28
C GLY A 363 30.24 5.37 9.78
N GLY A 364 30.43 5.18 8.49
CA GLY A 364 31.05 3.99 7.92
C GLY A 364 32.57 4.02 7.96
N SER A 365 33.21 2.84 7.95
CA SER A 365 34.63 2.61 7.74
C SER A 365 34.82 1.60 6.61
N PRO A 366 36.07 1.39 6.11
CA PRO A 366 36.32 0.34 5.12
C PRO A 366 35.90 -1.05 5.59
N GLU A 367 36.06 -1.36 6.87
CA GLU A 367 35.69 -2.66 7.48
C GLU A 367 34.17 -2.78 7.73
N LYS A 368 33.52 -1.64 8.05
CA LYS A 368 32.10 -1.57 8.33
C LYS A 368 31.49 -0.39 7.54
N PRO A 369 31.27 -0.54 6.23
CA PRO A 369 30.71 0.54 5.40
C PRO A 369 29.27 0.88 5.78
N VAL A 370 28.78 2.02 5.31
CA VAL A 370 27.36 2.40 5.43
C VAL A 370 26.48 1.26 4.90
N GLY A 371 25.41 0.94 5.61
CA GLY A 371 24.55 -0.21 5.32
C GLY A 371 24.90 -1.48 6.08
N THR A 372 26.04 -1.50 6.82
CA THR A 372 26.37 -2.63 7.71
C THR A 372 25.40 -2.64 8.90
N VAL A 373 24.62 -3.71 9.03
CA VAL A 373 23.63 -3.87 10.11
C VAL A 373 23.72 -5.29 10.67
N ALA A 374 23.97 -5.42 11.97
CA ALA A 374 23.88 -6.68 12.71
C ALA A 374 22.48 -6.80 13.34
N ILE A 375 21.84 -7.93 13.11
CA ILE A 375 20.48 -8.25 13.59
C ILE A 375 20.54 -9.58 14.33
N ALA A 376 19.94 -9.62 15.52
CA ALA A 376 19.75 -10.82 16.29
C ALA A 376 18.28 -11.05 16.63
N VAL A 377 17.86 -12.31 16.60
CA VAL A 377 16.54 -12.76 17.02
C VAL A 377 16.72 -13.88 18.03
N ALA A 378 16.20 -13.70 19.24
CA ALA A 378 16.21 -14.67 20.33
C ALA A 378 14.79 -15.16 20.59
N VAL A 379 14.58 -16.48 20.49
CA VAL A 379 13.30 -17.16 20.75
C VAL A 379 13.61 -18.38 21.62
N GLU A 380 13.05 -18.42 22.83
CA GLU A 380 13.36 -19.47 23.80
C GLU A 380 14.90 -19.61 24.00
N ASP A 381 15.47 -20.78 23.72
CA ASP A 381 16.90 -21.05 23.78
C ASP A 381 17.65 -20.89 22.44
N LEU A 382 16.90 -20.51 21.39
CA LEU A 382 17.43 -20.31 20.05
C LEU A 382 17.80 -18.85 19.83
N ILE A 383 19.00 -18.62 19.34
CA ILE A 383 19.44 -17.30 18.91
C ILE A 383 19.97 -17.43 17.48
N ARG A 384 19.49 -16.53 16.62
CA ARG A 384 20.01 -16.35 15.27
C ARG A 384 20.56 -14.94 15.15
N VAL A 385 21.81 -14.83 14.76
CA VAL A 385 22.50 -13.55 14.56
C VAL A 385 23.03 -13.50 13.14
N ARG A 386 22.93 -12.34 12.50
CA ARG A 386 23.47 -12.13 11.17
C ARG A 386 23.84 -10.68 10.92
N THR A 387 24.95 -10.46 10.21
CA THR A 387 25.34 -9.16 9.67
C THR A 387 24.91 -9.06 8.21
N PHE A 388 24.23 -7.97 7.88
CA PHE A 388 23.78 -7.62 6.55
C PHE A 388 24.54 -6.42 6.01
N GLN A 389 24.66 -6.35 4.69
CA GLN A 389 25.12 -5.17 3.97
C GLN A 389 23.97 -4.68 3.11
N PHE A 390 23.23 -3.69 3.62
CA PHE A 390 22.11 -3.07 2.89
C PHE A 390 22.59 -1.94 1.99
N LEU A 391 21.89 -1.76 0.86
CA LEU A 391 22.18 -0.71 -0.12
C LEU A 391 21.14 0.41 -0.01
N GLY A 392 21.54 1.60 -0.47
CA GLY A 392 20.67 2.77 -0.56
C GLY A 392 20.85 3.79 0.55
N GLY A 393 19.93 4.75 0.61
CA GLY A 393 19.94 5.81 1.62
C GLY A 393 19.53 5.33 3.01
N ARG A 394 19.63 6.24 3.98
CA ARG A 394 19.34 5.97 5.40
C ARG A 394 17.94 5.36 5.65
N ASP A 395 16.93 5.88 5.00
CA ASP A 395 15.55 5.38 5.07
C ASP A 395 15.42 3.95 4.53
N MET A 396 16.11 3.66 3.43
CA MET A 396 16.17 2.33 2.83
C MET A 396 16.87 1.32 3.76
N VAL A 397 18.00 1.68 4.35
CA VAL A 397 18.72 0.83 5.31
C VAL A 397 17.85 0.55 6.53
N LYS A 398 17.16 1.56 7.07
CA LYS A 398 16.22 1.37 8.20
C LYS A 398 15.10 0.40 7.85
N PHE A 399 14.47 0.58 6.69
CA PHE A 399 13.37 -0.29 6.24
C PHE A 399 13.83 -1.75 6.04
N GLN A 400 14.94 -1.94 5.33
CA GLN A 400 15.51 -3.26 5.07
C GLN A 400 15.92 -3.95 6.37
N SER A 401 16.42 -3.20 7.37
CA SER A 401 16.75 -3.75 8.69
C SER A 401 15.53 -4.31 9.41
N ALA A 402 14.42 -3.55 9.44
CA ALA A 402 13.17 -4.00 10.04
C ALA A 402 12.58 -5.21 9.28
N GLN A 403 12.63 -5.18 7.94
CA GLN A 403 12.16 -6.25 7.06
C GLN A 403 12.96 -7.55 7.31
N ALA A 404 14.28 -7.45 7.34
CA ALA A 404 15.14 -8.60 7.59
C ALA A 404 14.95 -9.19 9.00
N ALA A 405 14.80 -8.34 10.01
CA ALA A 405 14.55 -8.78 11.39
C ALA A 405 13.24 -9.58 11.51
N MET A 406 12.14 -9.08 10.92
CA MET A 406 10.87 -9.79 10.89
C MET A 406 10.95 -11.10 10.09
N ASN A 407 11.67 -11.12 8.96
CA ASN A 407 11.84 -12.34 8.18
C ASN A 407 12.69 -13.38 8.93
N MET A 408 13.74 -12.94 9.63
CA MET A 408 14.53 -13.84 10.51
C MET A 408 13.63 -14.50 11.57
N LEU A 409 12.77 -13.72 12.23
CA LEU A 409 11.82 -14.25 13.20
C LEU A 409 10.85 -15.23 12.54
N ARG A 410 10.23 -14.86 11.40
CA ARG A 410 9.31 -15.72 10.67
C ARG A 410 9.93 -17.09 10.34
N LEU A 411 11.15 -17.08 9.80
CA LEU A 411 11.84 -18.32 9.42
C LEU A 411 12.20 -19.18 10.65
N LEU A 412 12.56 -18.54 11.73
CA LEU A 412 12.85 -19.24 13.00
C LEU A 412 11.58 -19.90 13.55
N LEU A 413 10.44 -19.21 13.53
CA LEU A 413 9.14 -19.75 13.94
C LEU A 413 8.63 -20.87 13.01
N LEU A 414 9.01 -20.85 11.73
CA LEU A 414 8.72 -21.91 10.76
C LEU A 414 9.70 -23.09 10.85
N LYS A 415 10.73 -22.99 11.67
CA LYS A 415 11.85 -23.97 11.75
C LYS A 415 12.50 -24.23 10.37
N LYS A 416 12.63 -23.19 9.56
CA LYS A 416 13.20 -23.23 8.22
C LYS A 416 14.53 -22.46 8.20
N ASP A 417 15.56 -23.09 7.64
CA ASP A 417 16.75 -22.38 7.18
C ASP A 417 16.48 -21.93 5.73
N ALA A 418 16.43 -20.62 5.50
CA ALA A 418 16.30 -20.08 4.15
C ALA A 418 17.53 -19.25 3.80
N PRO A 419 17.93 -19.23 2.53
CA PRO A 419 18.92 -18.28 2.06
C PRO A 419 18.36 -16.87 2.25
N PHE A 420 19.03 -16.09 3.07
CA PHE A 420 18.88 -14.65 3.10
C PHE A 420 19.70 -14.04 1.96
N TRP A 421 19.45 -12.78 1.61
CA TRP A 421 20.30 -11.96 0.74
C TRP A 421 21.77 -12.37 0.87
N PRO A 422 22.54 -12.33 -0.24
CA PRO A 422 23.88 -12.88 -0.23
C PRO A 422 24.64 -12.35 0.98
N ALA A 423 24.97 -13.29 1.89
CA ALA A 423 25.95 -13.01 2.93
C ALA A 423 27.25 -12.66 2.21
N LYS A 424 28.05 -11.73 2.76
CA LYS A 424 29.47 -11.71 2.42
C LYS A 424 29.96 -13.16 2.51
N SER A 425 30.44 -13.72 1.38
CA SER A 425 31.18 -14.96 1.42
C SER A 425 32.31 -14.78 2.47
N ARG A 426 32.35 -15.67 3.41
CA ARG A 426 33.54 -15.81 4.26
C ARG A 426 34.58 -16.51 3.35
N ASP A 427 35.34 -15.73 2.62
CA ASP A 427 36.63 -16.11 2.08
C ASP A 427 37.72 -15.56 3.01
#